data_5e914fe2a5d820050dc6475c3762d50f
#
_entry.id   5e914fe2a5d820050dc6475c3762d50f
#
_cell.length_a   1.000
_cell.length_b   1.000
_cell.length_c   1.000
_cell.angle_alpha   90.00
_cell.angle_beta   90.00
_cell.angle_gamma   90.00
#
_symmetry.space_group_name_H-M   'P 1'
#
loop_
_entity.id
_entity.type
_entity.pdbx_description
1 polymer ?
#
loop_
_entity_poly.entity_id
_entity_poly.type
_entity_poly.pdbx_seq_one_letter_code
_entity_poly.pdbx_strand_id
1 'polypeptide(L)'
;MFDSILAPLDGSELAECVLPHIVAIARSFNAEITLLRMLEKNQANGSPQLFDLLNWQINKTKANVYLEKIKVFIQESGLRVRMAVLEGLIAQGITDYAQNQGIKLIVLSSHGRSGLTHWGISSITQKIILSAPTSVLIVRANQHDIRAGELSTTPLYKRILVPLDGSQRAENVFPIITQLAHFHNSQIQIVQVVQTPEMARQMPPTPEDIDLTKRVVERNLEEAGHYLEQVKSYSYLQGISVLTHLISGVNAAAELHRLEEQENLDLVILSAHGYSGNQQWPYGNLVNNFIMYGKTSLLIVQDLPARLESTPLEVLSRERGER
;
A
#
# COMPACT_ATOMS: atom_id res chain seq x y z
N MET A 1 0.26 4.02 -15.41
CA MET A 1 0.78 2.97 -14.55
C MET A 1 1.73 3.63 -13.56
N PHE A 2 2.59 2.97 -12.81
CA PHE A 2 3.48 3.61 -11.84
C PHE A 2 4.69 4.29 -12.52
N ASP A 3 4.46 5.38 -13.23
CA ASP A 3 5.51 6.17 -13.92
C ASP A 3 6.20 7.19 -13.00
N SER A 4 5.62 7.47 -11.83
CA SER A 4 6.13 8.40 -10.84
C SER A 4 5.97 7.84 -9.42
N ILE A 5 7.07 7.76 -8.68
CA ILE A 5 7.17 7.18 -7.35
C ILE A 5 7.63 8.25 -6.36
N LEU A 6 6.94 8.36 -5.23
CA LEU A 6 7.34 9.21 -4.10
C LEU A 6 7.84 8.35 -2.95
N ALA A 7 9.03 8.66 -2.46
CA ALA A 7 9.66 8.03 -1.32
C ALA A 7 9.92 9.05 -0.20
N PRO A 8 9.01 9.21 0.75
CA PRO A 8 9.26 10.00 1.94
C PRO A 8 10.27 9.30 2.85
N LEU A 9 11.36 10.01 3.19
CA LEU A 9 12.44 9.50 4.04
C LEU A 9 12.62 10.41 5.26
N ASP A 10 12.72 9.81 6.44
CA ASP A 10 12.90 10.55 7.70
C ASP A 10 14.35 10.56 8.20
N GLY A 11 15.26 9.97 7.43
CA GLY A 11 16.69 9.87 7.75
C GLY A 11 17.01 8.80 8.78
N SER A 12 16.10 7.89 9.09
CA SER A 12 16.34 6.70 9.90
C SER A 12 16.69 5.51 9.01
N GLU A 13 17.48 4.58 9.55
CA GLU A 13 17.79 3.30 8.88
C GLU A 13 16.51 2.50 8.57
N LEU A 14 15.52 2.55 9.48
CA LEU A 14 14.22 1.89 9.26
C LEU A 14 13.48 2.46 8.04
N ALA A 15 13.58 3.76 7.77
CA ALA A 15 12.99 4.34 6.57
C ALA A 15 13.73 3.93 5.29
N GLU A 16 15.01 3.62 5.38
CA GLU A 16 15.82 3.21 4.22
C GLU A 16 15.52 1.80 3.72
N CYS A 17 14.80 0.97 4.49
CA CYS A 17 14.34 -0.35 4.04
C CYS A 17 13.49 -0.29 2.75
N VAL A 18 12.94 0.87 2.42
CA VAL A 18 12.16 1.08 1.18
C VAL A 18 13.04 1.15 -0.07
N LEU A 19 14.32 1.46 0.04
CA LEU A 19 15.19 1.74 -1.11
C LEU A 19 15.28 0.58 -2.11
N PRO A 20 15.51 -0.68 -1.69
CA PRO A 20 15.51 -1.80 -2.61
C PRO A 20 14.17 -1.98 -3.34
N HIS A 21 13.06 -1.76 -2.64
CA HIS A 21 11.71 -1.86 -3.20
C HIS A 21 11.44 -0.76 -4.23
N ILE A 22 11.87 0.47 -3.95
CA ILE A 22 11.75 1.61 -4.87
C ILE A 22 12.51 1.32 -6.17
N VAL A 23 13.75 0.83 -6.08
CA VAL A 23 14.56 0.47 -7.24
C VAL A 23 13.92 -0.66 -8.05
N ALA A 24 13.41 -1.71 -7.38
CA ALA A 24 12.75 -2.83 -8.02
C ALA A 24 11.52 -2.38 -8.83
N ILE A 25 10.65 -1.59 -8.21
CA ILE A 25 9.43 -1.09 -8.87
C ILE A 25 9.77 -0.07 -9.96
N ALA A 26 10.70 0.86 -9.70
CA ALA A 26 11.08 1.86 -10.69
C ALA A 26 11.65 1.22 -11.96
N ARG A 27 12.44 0.15 -11.83
CA ARG A 27 12.93 -0.62 -12.98
C ARG A 27 11.79 -1.32 -13.72
N SER A 28 10.86 -1.95 -12.98
CA SER A 28 9.74 -2.69 -13.58
C SER A 28 8.81 -1.78 -14.40
N PHE A 29 8.63 -0.53 -13.98
CA PHE A 29 7.72 0.42 -14.62
C PHE A 29 8.40 1.57 -15.37
N ASN A 30 9.74 1.59 -15.43
CA ASN A 30 10.53 2.71 -15.96
C ASN A 30 10.14 4.06 -15.33
N ALA A 31 9.93 4.05 -14.00
CA ALA A 31 9.42 5.17 -13.25
C ALA A 31 10.51 6.20 -12.88
N GLU A 32 10.09 7.45 -12.70
CA GLU A 32 10.89 8.48 -12.04
C GLU A 32 10.67 8.44 -10.52
N ILE A 33 11.75 8.55 -9.75
CA ILE A 33 11.71 8.52 -8.29
C ILE A 33 11.86 9.94 -7.75
N THR A 34 11.00 10.31 -6.80
CA THR A 34 11.17 11.53 -5.99
C THR A 34 11.45 11.14 -4.55
N LEU A 35 12.63 11.48 -4.05
CA LEU A 35 12.99 11.39 -2.64
C LEU A 35 12.49 12.63 -1.93
N LEU A 36 11.64 12.48 -0.91
CA LEU A 36 11.06 13.60 -0.18
C LEU A 36 11.49 13.59 1.28
N ARG A 37 11.94 14.75 1.77
CA ARG A 37 12.18 15.00 3.18
C ARG A 37 11.24 16.07 3.69
N MET A 38 10.44 15.75 4.70
CA MET A 38 9.66 16.74 5.44
C MET A 38 10.44 17.23 6.66
N LEU A 39 10.49 18.54 6.84
CA LEU A 39 10.99 19.19 8.05
C LEU A 39 9.81 19.75 8.83
N GLU A 40 9.69 19.36 10.09
CA GLU A 40 8.66 19.91 10.96
C GLU A 40 8.91 21.40 11.21
N LYS A 41 7.85 22.20 11.05
CA LYS A 41 7.90 23.61 11.41
C LYS A 41 7.93 23.73 12.92
N ASN A 42 9.01 24.30 13.47
CA ASN A 42 9.02 24.64 14.88
C ASN A 42 7.91 25.66 15.15
N GLN A 43 6.85 25.24 15.83
CA GLN A 43 5.84 26.15 16.38
C GLN A 43 6.41 26.80 17.65
N ALA A 44 7.43 27.65 17.49
CA ALA A 44 7.80 28.52 18.57
C ALA A 44 6.67 29.55 18.75
N ASN A 45 5.99 29.51 19.89
CA ASN A 45 5.06 30.55 20.32
C ASN A 45 5.86 31.84 20.58
N GLY A 46 6.09 32.62 19.54
CA GLY A 46 6.84 33.88 19.63
C GLY A 46 7.50 34.27 18.31
N SER A 47 8.00 35.48 18.23
CA SER A 47 8.77 35.96 17.06
C SER A 47 9.96 35.03 16.81
N PRO A 48 10.25 34.64 15.56
CA PRO A 48 11.35 33.75 15.25
C PRO A 48 12.66 34.35 15.72
N GLN A 49 13.32 33.68 16.69
CA GLN A 49 14.62 34.08 17.15
C GLN A 49 15.67 33.73 16.09
N LEU A 50 16.77 34.50 16.02
CA LEU A 50 17.87 34.24 15.08
C LEU A 50 18.40 32.81 15.18
N PHE A 51 18.30 32.20 16.37
CA PHE A 51 18.68 30.84 16.68
C PHE A 51 17.78 29.80 15.96
N ASP A 52 16.49 30.09 15.80
CA ASP A 52 15.55 29.21 15.10
C ASP A 52 15.81 29.18 13.58
N LEU A 53 16.20 30.33 13.02
CA LEU A 53 16.55 30.41 11.60
C LEU A 53 17.85 29.65 11.30
N LEU A 54 18.86 29.74 12.17
CA LEU A 54 20.11 29.00 12.02
C LEU A 54 19.88 27.49 12.14
N ASN A 55 19.10 27.03 13.11
CA ASN A 55 18.77 25.63 13.29
C ASN A 55 17.99 25.10 12.08
N TRP A 56 17.07 25.89 11.55
CA TRP A 56 16.33 25.52 10.34
C TRP A 56 17.27 25.35 9.13
N GLN A 57 18.18 26.28 8.89
CA GLN A 57 19.16 26.18 7.80
C GLN A 57 20.07 24.95 7.95
N ILE A 58 20.53 24.67 9.16
CA ILE A 58 21.32 23.48 9.46
C ILE A 58 20.53 22.21 9.15
N ASN A 59 19.27 22.12 9.57
CA ASN A 59 18.40 20.96 9.32
C ASN A 59 18.12 20.78 7.83
N LYS A 60 17.86 21.87 7.11
CA LYS A 60 17.68 21.85 5.65
C LYS A 60 18.94 21.37 4.93
N THR A 61 20.11 21.86 5.34
CA THR A 61 21.38 21.43 4.76
C THR A 61 21.64 19.95 5.03
N LYS A 62 21.42 19.48 6.26
CA LYS A 62 21.54 18.06 6.61
C LYS A 62 20.59 17.19 5.78
N ALA A 63 19.35 17.64 5.59
CA ALA A 63 18.35 16.93 4.78
C ALA A 63 18.79 16.82 3.32
N ASN A 64 19.31 17.92 2.74
CA ASN A 64 19.80 17.91 1.36
C ASN A 64 21.02 16.98 1.19
N VAL A 65 21.99 17.04 2.09
CA VAL A 65 23.18 16.16 2.05
C VAL A 65 22.76 14.68 2.15
N TYR A 66 21.82 14.39 3.03
CA TYR A 66 21.29 13.04 3.19
C TYR A 66 20.61 12.53 1.91
N LEU A 67 19.67 13.32 1.35
CA LEU A 67 18.97 12.93 0.13
C LEU A 67 19.90 12.82 -1.08
N GLU A 68 20.92 13.73 -1.19
CA GLU A 68 21.88 13.68 -2.29
C GLU A 68 22.70 12.38 -2.26
N LYS A 69 23.12 11.93 -1.07
CA LYS A 69 23.79 10.63 -0.92
C LYS A 69 22.95 9.48 -1.45
N ILE A 70 21.66 9.42 -1.08
CA ILE A 70 20.74 8.37 -1.54
C ILE A 70 20.48 8.51 -3.05
N LYS A 71 20.29 9.72 -3.54
CA LYS A 71 20.05 9.99 -4.97
C LYS A 71 21.21 9.47 -5.82
N VAL A 72 22.44 9.83 -5.49
CA VAL A 72 23.65 9.37 -6.21
C VAL A 72 23.67 7.86 -6.26
N PHE A 73 23.44 7.23 -5.13
CA PHE A 73 23.42 5.78 -5.00
C PHE A 73 22.36 5.11 -5.88
N ILE A 74 21.11 5.62 -5.93
CA ILE A 74 20.08 5.09 -6.81
C ILE A 74 20.39 5.40 -8.29
N GLN A 75 20.98 6.55 -8.61
CA GLN A 75 21.35 6.93 -9.97
C GLN A 75 22.43 6.01 -10.56
N GLU A 76 23.30 5.40 -9.76
CA GLU A 76 24.23 4.35 -10.21
C GLU A 76 23.51 3.15 -10.84
N SER A 77 22.23 2.96 -10.48
CA SER A 77 21.35 1.96 -11.08
C SER A 77 20.71 2.38 -12.40
N GLY A 78 21.05 3.56 -12.95
CA GLY A 78 20.51 4.10 -14.22
C GLY A 78 19.10 4.69 -14.10
N LEU A 79 18.58 4.88 -12.88
CA LEU A 79 17.22 5.40 -12.63
C LEU A 79 17.20 6.93 -12.54
N ARG A 80 16.08 7.52 -12.92
CA ARG A 80 15.84 8.97 -12.80
C ARG A 80 15.40 9.30 -11.39
N VAL A 81 16.12 10.19 -10.70
CA VAL A 81 15.85 10.54 -9.31
C VAL A 81 15.83 12.05 -9.14
N ARG A 82 14.75 12.54 -8.54
CA ARG A 82 14.61 13.93 -8.04
C ARG A 82 14.63 13.94 -6.52
N MET A 83 14.87 15.11 -5.94
CA MET A 83 14.76 15.31 -4.49
C MET A 83 13.91 16.54 -4.20
N ALA A 84 13.21 16.51 -3.08
CA ALA A 84 12.50 17.64 -2.53
C ALA A 84 12.66 17.68 -1.01
N VAL A 85 12.86 18.88 -0.47
CA VAL A 85 12.85 19.14 0.98
C VAL A 85 11.78 20.18 1.24
N LEU A 86 10.76 19.80 1.98
CA LEU A 86 9.60 20.64 2.29
C LEU A 86 9.48 20.85 3.81
N GLU A 87 8.77 21.91 4.18
CA GLU A 87 8.48 22.26 5.57
C GLU A 87 6.98 22.20 5.82
N GLY A 88 6.59 21.70 6.99
CA GLY A 88 5.19 21.65 7.38
C GLY A 88 4.81 20.40 8.16
N LEU A 89 3.50 20.09 8.18
CA LEU A 89 2.96 18.86 8.77
C LEU A 89 3.34 17.67 7.90
N ILE A 90 3.99 16.67 8.50
CA ILE A 90 4.61 15.55 7.76
C ILE A 90 3.60 14.82 6.87
N ALA A 91 2.51 14.30 7.46
CA ALA A 91 1.57 13.48 6.70
C ALA A 91 0.87 14.30 5.60
N GLN A 92 0.36 15.47 5.94
CA GLN A 92 -0.31 16.36 5.00
C GLN A 92 0.63 16.81 3.88
N GLY A 93 1.84 17.28 4.22
CA GLY A 93 2.80 17.73 3.21
C GLY A 93 3.20 16.64 2.22
N ILE A 94 3.26 15.37 2.65
CA ILE A 94 3.51 14.22 1.77
C ILE A 94 2.31 13.99 0.83
N THR A 95 1.09 14.00 1.34
CA THR A 95 -0.11 13.76 0.52
C THR A 95 -0.39 14.92 -0.44
N ASP A 96 -0.24 16.17 0.00
CA ASP A 96 -0.37 17.34 -0.86
C ASP A 96 0.69 17.35 -1.98
N TYR A 97 1.94 16.99 -1.65
CA TYR A 97 2.98 16.86 -2.66
C TYR A 97 2.64 15.78 -3.67
N ALA A 98 2.19 14.61 -3.21
CA ALA A 98 1.80 13.52 -4.09
C ALA A 98 0.66 13.93 -5.04
N GLN A 99 -0.34 14.61 -4.54
CA GLN A 99 -1.46 15.12 -5.35
C GLN A 99 -1.00 16.17 -6.36
N ASN A 100 -0.27 17.21 -5.92
CA ASN A 100 0.17 18.32 -6.76
C ASN A 100 1.16 17.91 -7.85
N GLN A 101 1.97 16.89 -7.62
CA GLN A 101 2.93 16.36 -8.59
C GLN A 101 2.40 15.17 -9.40
N GLY A 102 1.14 14.77 -9.20
CA GLY A 102 0.53 13.66 -9.91
C GLY A 102 1.23 12.31 -9.67
N ILE A 103 1.76 12.11 -8.47
CA ILE A 103 2.44 10.86 -8.08
C ILE A 103 1.47 9.67 -8.20
N LYS A 104 1.97 8.55 -8.73
CA LYS A 104 1.18 7.33 -8.92
C LYS A 104 1.39 6.27 -7.86
N LEU A 105 2.51 6.33 -7.14
CA LEU A 105 2.83 5.41 -6.06
C LEU A 105 3.58 6.11 -4.95
N ILE A 106 3.12 6.00 -3.71
CA ILE A 106 3.86 6.39 -2.52
C ILE A 106 4.44 5.12 -1.89
N VAL A 107 5.75 5.09 -1.62
CA VAL A 107 6.43 3.97 -0.98
C VAL A 107 6.83 4.38 0.43
N LEU A 108 6.31 3.67 1.43
CA LEU A 108 6.47 3.98 2.84
C LEU A 108 7.07 2.81 3.61
N SER A 109 7.95 3.10 4.55
CA SER A 109 8.28 2.14 5.60
C SER A 109 7.14 2.04 6.62
N SER A 110 6.87 0.85 7.12
CA SER A 110 5.91 0.65 8.22
C SER A 110 6.30 1.43 9.48
N HIS A 111 7.61 1.61 9.72
CA HIS A 111 8.17 2.33 10.86
C HIS A 111 9.30 3.26 10.40
N GLY A 112 9.59 4.28 11.21
CA GLY A 112 10.64 5.26 10.95
C GLY A 112 11.39 5.62 12.22
N ARG A 113 11.76 6.87 12.38
CA ARG A 113 12.56 7.39 13.50
C ARG A 113 12.01 7.08 14.89
N SER A 114 10.70 6.89 15.04
CA SER A 114 10.08 6.47 16.32
C SER A 114 10.41 5.03 16.74
N GLY A 115 11.13 4.28 15.88
CA GLY A 115 11.46 2.88 16.14
C GLY A 115 10.29 1.92 15.91
N LEU A 116 10.55 0.64 16.15
CA LEU A 116 9.53 -0.41 16.06
C LEU A 116 8.55 -0.29 17.23
N THR A 117 7.28 -0.27 16.94
CA THR A 117 6.19 -0.30 17.92
C THR A 117 5.54 -1.68 17.94
N HIS A 118 4.76 -2.00 18.99
CA HIS A 118 3.95 -3.22 19.03
C HIS A 118 2.82 -3.23 17.97
N TRP A 119 2.49 -2.07 17.41
CA TRP A 119 1.52 -1.93 16.32
C TRP A 119 2.23 -2.06 14.97
N GLY A 120 1.58 -2.72 14.01
CA GLY A 120 2.16 -3.04 12.72
C GLY A 120 2.63 -1.86 11.86
N ILE A 121 2.24 -0.61 12.17
CA ILE A 121 2.66 0.61 11.49
C ILE A 121 2.75 1.81 12.44
N SER A 122 3.59 2.80 12.07
CA SER A 122 3.70 4.06 12.81
C SER A 122 2.46 4.94 12.62
N SER A 123 2.18 5.83 13.59
CA SER A 123 1.04 6.76 13.50
C SER A 123 1.14 7.73 12.31
N ILE A 124 2.34 8.12 11.92
CA ILE A 124 2.58 8.99 10.74
C ILE A 124 2.29 8.20 9.46
N THR A 125 2.84 6.99 9.35
CA THR A 125 2.58 6.09 8.22
C THR A 125 1.08 5.83 8.06
N GLN A 126 0.37 5.57 9.16
CA GLN A 126 -1.08 5.39 9.15
C GLN A 126 -1.82 6.62 8.63
N LYS A 127 -1.45 7.82 9.09
CA LYS A 127 -2.07 9.07 8.62
C LYS A 127 -1.84 9.29 7.12
N ILE A 128 -0.62 9.01 6.63
CA ILE A 128 -0.32 9.14 5.20
C ILE A 128 -1.18 8.16 4.39
N ILE A 129 -1.23 6.88 4.78
CA ILE A 129 -2.02 5.86 4.10
C ILE A 129 -3.48 6.28 4.00
N LEU A 130 -4.10 6.66 5.13
CA LEU A 130 -5.53 7.02 5.17
C LEU A 130 -5.90 8.26 4.35
N SER A 131 -4.94 9.15 4.05
CA SER A 131 -5.14 10.35 3.24
C SER A 131 -4.47 10.31 1.87
N ALA A 132 -3.81 9.20 1.52
CA ALA A 132 -3.09 9.07 0.26
C ALA A 132 -4.05 9.18 -0.96
N PRO A 133 -3.75 10.07 -1.92
CA PRO A 133 -4.58 10.25 -3.12
C PRO A 133 -4.31 9.18 -4.19
N THR A 134 -3.37 8.27 -3.97
CA THR A 134 -2.84 7.34 -4.94
C THR A 134 -2.49 5.99 -4.30
N SER A 135 -2.02 5.03 -5.11
CA SER A 135 -1.55 3.73 -4.63
C SER A 135 -0.42 3.87 -3.61
N VAL A 136 -0.34 2.92 -2.67
CA VAL A 136 0.65 2.92 -1.59
C VAL A 136 1.31 1.55 -1.49
N LEU A 137 2.65 1.54 -1.44
CA LEU A 137 3.42 0.37 -1.02
C LEU A 137 3.90 0.57 0.42
N ILE A 138 3.54 -0.33 1.30
CA ILE A 138 4.01 -0.39 2.68
C ILE A 138 5.09 -1.47 2.77
N VAL A 139 6.33 -1.05 2.99
CA VAL A 139 7.46 -1.95 3.23
C VAL A 139 7.55 -2.24 4.71
N ARG A 140 7.55 -3.53 5.07
CA ARG A 140 7.69 -3.94 6.48
C ARG A 140 9.14 -3.83 6.91
N ALA A 141 9.39 -2.94 7.88
CA ALA A 141 10.71 -2.75 8.45
C ALA A 141 10.97 -3.87 9.48
N ASN A 142 11.88 -4.78 9.18
CA ASN A 142 12.35 -5.82 10.08
C ASN A 142 13.75 -5.47 10.61
N GLN A 143 14.05 -5.79 11.87
CA GLN A 143 15.36 -5.50 12.45
C GLN A 143 16.52 -6.21 11.74
N HIS A 144 16.24 -7.28 10.98
CA HIS A 144 17.25 -8.05 10.26
C HIS A 144 17.60 -7.47 8.88
N ASP A 145 16.75 -6.60 8.31
CA ASP A 145 16.95 -6.01 6.98
C ASP A 145 17.80 -4.72 7.00
N ILE A 146 18.23 -4.27 8.19
CA ILE A 146 18.93 -3.00 8.43
C ILE A 146 20.43 -3.07 8.03
N ARG A 147 20.82 -3.91 7.12
CA ARG A 147 22.15 -3.82 6.54
C ARG A 147 22.12 -2.97 5.27
N ALA A 148 22.06 -1.67 5.46
CA ALA A 148 22.08 -0.63 4.41
C ALA A 148 23.39 -0.63 3.57
N GLY A 149 24.19 -1.68 3.63
CA GLY A 149 25.45 -1.80 2.89
C GLY A 149 25.36 -2.54 1.56
N GLU A 150 24.29 -3.28 1.31
CA GLU A 150 24.17 -4.11 0.11
C GLU A 150 22.85 -3.88 -0.63
N LEU A 151 22.74 -2.73 -1.31
CA LEU A 151 21.68 -2.51 -2.32
C LEU A 151 21.94 -3.32 -3.62
N SER A 152 22.92 -4.22 -3.62
CA SER A 152 23.21 -5.07 -4.77
C SER A 152 22.15 -6.14 -5.04
N THR A 153 21.31 -6.47 -4.05
CA THR A 153 20.20 -7.40 -4.20
C THR A 153 18.90 -6.63 -4.17
N THR A 154 18.49 -6.12 -5.33
CA THR A 154 17.10 -5.67 -5.54
C THR A 154 16.19 -6.80 -5.09
N PRO A 155 15.25 -6.60 -4.16
CA PRO A 155 14.36 -7.66 -3.74
C PRO A 155 13.61 -8.15 -4.96
N LEU A 156 13.78 -9.43 -5.26
CA LEU A 156 13.04 -10.07 -6.32
C LEU A 156 11.70 -10.50 -5.71
N TYR A 157 10.61 -9.93 -6.19
CA TYR A 157 9.26 -10.37 -5.81
C TYR A 157 8.97 -11.73 -6.44
N LYS A 158 9.52 -12.80 -5.88
CA LYS A 158 9.39 -14.15 -6.44
C LYS A 158 8.01 -14.74 -6.23
N ARG A 159 7.39 -14.46 -5.10
CA ARG A 159 6.06 -14.95 -4.73
C ARG A 159 5.15 -13.79 -4.35
N ILE A 160 4.13 -13.57 -5.17
CA ILE A 160 3.18 -12.47 -5.03
C ILE A 160 1.81 -13.06 -4.72
N LEU A 161 1.23 -12.69 -3.57
CA LEU A 161 -0.14 -13.06 -3.20
C LEU A 161 -1.12 -12.01 -3.72
N VAL A 162 -2.18 -12.48 -4.35
CA VAL A 162 -3.23 -11.64 -4.93
C VAL A 162 -4.60 -12.17 -4.49
N PRO A 163 -5.14 -11.69 -3.36
CA PRO A 163 -6.49 -11.99 -2.95
C PRO A 163 -7.52 -11.34 -3.88
N LEU A 164 -8.47 -12.14 -4.36
CA LEU A 164 -9.58 -11.68 -5.20
C LEU A 164 -10.91 -12.09 -4.55
N ASP A 165 -11.95 -11.28 -4.78
CA ASP A 165 -13.31 -11.52 -4.30
C ASP A 165 -14.34 -11.67 -5.43
N GLY A 166 -13.89 -11.83 -6.68
CA GLY A 166 -14.73 -11.93 -7.86
C GLY A 166 -15.24 -10.60 -8.40
N SER A 167 -14.85 -9.46 -7.78
CA SER A 167 -15.26 -8.14 -8.26
C SER A 167 -14.30 -7.57 -9.29
N GLN A 168 -14.82 -6.78 -10.23
CA GLN A 168 -13.99 -6.03 -11.20
C GLN A 168 -13.01 -5.07 -10.51
N ARG A 169 -13.36 -4.57 -9.31
CA ARG A 169 -12.46 -3.70 -8.54
C ARG A 169 -11.24 -4.46 -8.04
N ALA A 170 -11.41 -5.68 -7.55
CA ALA A 170 -10.29 -6.53 -7.16
C ALA A 170 -9.37 -6.85 -8.35
N GLU A 171 -9.92 -6.94 -9.55
CA GLU A 171 -9.17 -7.22 -10.77
C GLU A 171 -8.34 -6.02 -11.30
N ASN A 172 -8.53 -4.80 -10.80
CA ASN A 172 -7.72 -3.64 -11.17
C ASN A 172 -6.22 -3.79 -10.88
N VAL A 173 -5.85 -4.79 -10.08
CA VAL A 173 -4.45 -5.11 -9.79
C VAL A 173 -3.73 -5.82 -10.94
N PHE A 174 -4.44 -6.45 -11.88
CA PHE A 174 -3.84 -7.29 -12.91
C PHE A 174 -2.78 -6.60 -13.77
N PRO A 175 -2.96 -5.38 -14.28
CA PRO A 175 -1.91 -4.71 -15.05
C PRO A 175 -0.61 -4.54 -14.28
N ILE A 176 -0.70 -4.36 -12.95
CA ILE A 176 0.45 -4.16 -12.07
C ILE A 176 1.13 -5.48 -11.78
N ILE A 177 0.37 -6.52 -11.39
CA ILE A 177 0.95 -7.83 -11.10
C ILE A 177 1.58 -8.47 -12.34
N THR A 178 0.98 -8.30 -13.51
CA THR A 178 1.53 -8.80 -14.78
C THR A 178 2.89 -8.16 -15.07
N GLN A 179 3.00 -6.85 -14.94
CA GLN A 179 4.26 -6.13 -15.17
C GLN A 179 5.35 -6.55 -14.17
N LEU A 180 5.00 -6.67 -12.89
CA LEU A 180 5.93 -7.12 -11.85
C LEU A 180 6.35 -8.58 -12.09
N ALA A 181 5.41 -9.46 -12.42
CA ALA A 181 5.67 -10.87 -12.65
C ALA A 181 6.59 -11.11 -13.85
N HIS A 182 6.36 -10.41 -14.95
CA HIS A 182 7.27 -10.50 -16.11
C HIS A 182 8.67 -9.98 -15.79
N PHE A 183 8.78 -8.86 -15.07
CA PHE A 183 10.08 -8.27 -14.77
C PHE A 183 10.89 -9.12 -13.78
N HIS A 184 10.25 -9.65 -12.74
CA HIS A 184 10.90 -10.39 -11.65
C HIS A 184 10.87 -11.92 -11.83
N ASN A 185 10.21 -12.42 -12.88
CA ASN A 185 9.92 -13.84 -13.09
C ASN A 185 9.20 -14.44 -11.86
N SER A 186 8.13 -13.75 -11.43
CA SER A 186 7.39 -14.07 -10.23
C SER A 186 6.39 -15.21 -10.45
N GLN A 187 6.13 -15.99 -9.40
CA GLN A 187 4.96 -16.81 -9.28
C GLN A 187 3.83 -16.00 -8.62
N ILE A 188 2.69 -15.91 -9.29
CA ILE A 188 1.49 -15.27 -8.75
C ILE A 188 0.65 -16.32 -8.05
N GLN A 189 0.27 -16.06 -6.80
CA GLN A 189 -0.67 -16.87 -6.04
C GLN A 189 -2.00 -16.12 -5.93
N ILE A 190 -2.95 -16.49 -6.76
CA ILE A 190 -4.29 -15.92 -6.74
C ILE A 190 -5.13 -16.72 -5.74
N VAL A 191 -5.75 -16.03 -4.80
CA VAL A 191 -6.54 -16.68 -3.76
C VAL A 191 -7.93 -16.08 -3.64
N GLN A 192 -8.92 -16.95 -3.55
CA GLN A 192 -10.28 -16.56 -3.18
C GLN A 192 -10.70 -17.30 -1.92
N VAL A 193 -11.24 -16.55 -0.96
CA VAL A 193 -11.78 -17.11 0.29
C VAL A 193 -13.28 -17.05 0.25
N VAL A 194 -13.93 -18.22 0.25
CA VAL A 194 -15.37 -18.35 0.38
C VAL A 194 -15.71 -18.37 1.87
N GLN A 195 -16.37 -17.32 2.31
CA GLN A 195 -16.77 -17.21 3.72
C GLN A 195 -18.02 -18.03 4.00
N THR A 196 -18.00 -18.75 5.13
CA THR A 196 -19.20 -19.40 5.66
C THR A 196 -20.15 -18.29 6.15
N PRO A 197 -21.40 -18.23 5.65
CA PRO A 197 -22.35 -17.21 6.06
C PRO A 197 -22.67 -17.32 7.56
N GLU A 198 -22.60 -16.20 8.26
CA GLU A 198 -23.08 -16.12 9.63
C GLU A 198 -24.60 -16.09 9.64
N MET A 199 -25.21 -17.12 10.21
CA MET A 199 -26.67 -17.14 10.42
C MET A 199 -26.99 -16.31 11.67
N ALA A 200 -27.71 -15.18 11.48
CA ALA A 200 -28.15 -14.31 12.59
C ALA A 200 -29.21 -15.04 13.45
N ARG A 201 -28.77 -15.81 14.45
CA ARG A 201 -29.67 -16.65 15.23
C ARG A 201 -29.27 -16.87 16.67
N GLN A 202 -30.33 -17.22 17.44
CA GLN A 202 -30.18 -17.82 18.76
C GLN A 202 -29.55 -19.23 18.62
N MET A 203 -28.57 -19.51 19.46
CA MET A 203 -27.92 -20.84 19.52
C MET A 203 -28.75 -21.87 20.25
N PRO A 204 -28.69 -23.13 19.87
CA PRO A 204 -27.92 -23.75 18.78
C PRO A 204 -28.64 -23.68 17.41
N PRO A 205 -27.87 -23.76 16.27
CA PRO A 205 -28.47 -23.79 14.94
C PRO A 205 -29.32 -25.06 14.74
N THR A 206 -30.42 -24.93 13.98
CA THR A 206 -31.25 -26.09 13.63
C THR A 206 -30.57 -26.95 12.56
N PRO A 207 -30.94 -28.24 12.42
CA PRO A 207 -30.45 -29.08 11.34
C PRO A 207 -30.70 -28.50 9.93
N GLU A 208 -31.81 -27.79 9.74
CA GLU A 208 -32.16 -27.11 8.49
C GLU A 208 -31.21 -25.96 8.19
N ASP A 209 -30.80 -25.21 9.23
CA ASP A 209 -29.85 -24.11 9.08
C ASP A 209 -28.45 -24.60 8.70
N ILE A 210 -28.05 -25.72 9.29
CA ILE A 210 -26.76 -26.36 8.97
C ILE A 210 -26.77 -26.85 7.52
N ASP A 211 -27.84 -27.49 7.08
CA ASP A 211 -27.98 -28.00 5.70
C ASP A 211 -28.01 -26.82 4.68
N LEU A 212 -28.77 -25.75 4.98
CA LEU A 212 -28.81 -24.55 4.13
C LEU A 212 -27.43 -23.91 4.02
N THR A 213 -26.75 -23.70 5.14
CA THR A 213 -25.40 -23.14 5.17
C THR A 213 -24.43 -23.97 4.32
N LYS A 214 -24.48 -25.30 4.47
CA LYS A 214 -23.65 -26.22 3.68
C LYS A 214 -23.90 -26.08 2.18
N ARG A 215 -25.16 -26.08 1.74
CA ARG A 215 -25.53 -25.93 0.31
C ARG A 215 -25.09 -24.56 -0.24
N VAL A 216 -25.20 -23.48 0.55
CA VAL A 216 -24.76 -22.16 0.13
C VAL A 216 -23.23 -22.13 -0.04
N VAL A 217 -22.50 -22.70 0.91
CA VAL A 217 -21.03 -22.77 0.84
C VAL A 217 -20.56 -23.61 -0.34
N GLU A 218 -21.17 -24.78 -0.56
CA GLU A 218 -20.85 -25.67 -1.70
C GLU A 218 -21.04 -24.94 -3.04
N ARG A 219 -22.18 -24.26 -3.21
CA ARG A 219 -22.44 -23.49 -4.42
C ARG A 219 -21.43 -22.33 -4.61
N ASN A 220 -21.14 -21.58 -3.55
CA ASN A 220 -20.18 -20.48 -3.63
C ASN A 220 -18.76 -20.99 -3.94
N LEU A 221 -18.39 -22.17 -3.44
CA LEU A 221 -17.11 -22.82 -3.78
C LEU A 221 -17.03 -23.21 -5.26
N GLU A 222 -18.12 -23.75 -5.80
CA GLU A 222 -18.21 -24.10 -7.22
C GLU A 222 -18.06 -22.85 -8.11
N GLU A 223 -18.82 -21.79 -7.82
CA GLU A 223 -18.75 -20.52 -8.55
C GLU A 223 -17.35 -19.87 -8.44
N ALA A 224 -16.75 -19.87 -7.25
CA ALA A 224 -15.40 -19.36 -7.02
C ALA A 224 -14.33 -20.19 -7.75
N GLY A 225 -14.50 -21.51 -7.83
CA GLY A 225 -13.63 -22.39 -8.61
C GLY A 225 -13.67 -22.05 -10.09
N HIS A 226 -14.86 -21.90 -10.67
CA HIS A 226 -15.02 -21.47 -12.07
C HIS A 226 -14.39 -20.09 -12.33
N TYR A 227 -14.59 -19.14 -11.42
CA TYR A 227 -13.97 -17.82 -11.52
C TYR A 227 -12.43 -17.88 -11.53
N LEU A 228 -11.83 -18.64 -10.61
CA LEU A 228 -10.37 -18.80 -10.56
C LEU A 228 -9.81 -19.44 -11.83
N GLU A 229 -10.47 -20.43 -12.41
CA GLU A 229 -10.07 -21.02 -13.69
C GLU A 229 -10.22 -20.01 -14.84
N GLN A 230 -11.28 -19.20 -14.84
CA GLN A 230 -11.44 -18.13 -15.82
C GLN A 230 -10.31 -17.12 -15.71
N VAL A 231 -9.99 -16.63 -14.51
CA VAL A 231 -8.89 -15.69 -14.25
C VAL A 231 -7.55 -16.24 -14.73
N LYS A 232 -7.28 -17.52 -14.44
CA LYS A 232 -6.06 -18.19 -14.86
C LYS A 232 -5.92 -18.26 -16.41
N SER A 233 -7.04 -18.28 -17.13
CA SER A 233 -7.09 -18.32 -18.59
C SER A 233 -6.88 -16.95 -19.27
N TYR A 234 -6.84 -15.86 -18.49
CA TYR A 234 -6.68 -14.53 -19.08
C TYR A 234 -5.38 -14.40 -19.88
N SER A 235 -5.49 -13.82 -21.08
CA SER A 235 -4.38 -13.73 -22.04
C SER A 235 -3.16 -12.98 -21.52
N TYR A 236 -3.37 -11.98 -20.65
CA TYR A 236 -2.27 -11.21 -20.06
C TYR A 236 -1.51 -11.94 -18.95
N LEU A 237 -2.01 -13.09 -18.47
CA LEU A 237 -1.31 -13.98 -17.56
C LEU A 237 -0.55 -15.11 -18.30
N GLN A 238 -0.63 -15.18 -19.61
CA GLN A 238 0.10 -16.20 -20.38
C GLN A 238 1.62 -16.02 -20.20
N GLY A 239 2.30 -17.14 -19.95
CA GLY A 239 3.74 -17.14 -19.71
C GLY A 239 4.15 -16.78 -18.27
N ILE A 240 3.21 -16.48 -17.38
CA ILE A 240 3.43 -16.25 -15.96
C ILE A 240 3.08 -17.52 -15.18
N SER A 241 3.88 -17.86 -14.18
CA SER A 241 3.55 -18.95 -13.25
C SER A 241 2.41 -18.49 -12.33
N VAL A 242 1.24 -19.10 -12.47
CA VAL A 242 0.03 -18.79 -11.66
C VAL A 242 -0.40 -20.01 -10.89
N LEU A 243 -0.48 -19.89 -9.57
CA LEU A 243 -1.17 -20.83 -8.68
C LEU A 243 -2.49 -20.23 -8.22
N THR A 244 -3.50 -21.07 -8.08
CA THR A 244 -4.82 -20.67 -7.57
C THR A 244 -5.11 -21.40 -6.26
N HIS A 245 -5.60 -20.67 -5.27
CA HIS A 245 -6.01 -21.20 -3.98
C HIS A 245 -7.49 -20.88 -3.76
N LEU A 246 -8.30 -21.89 -3.55
CA LEU A 246 -9.69 -21.77 -3.14
C LEU A 246 -9.81 -22.23 -1.69
N ILE A 247 -10.13 -21.30 -0.80
CA ILE A 247 -10.17 -21.55 0.64
C ILE A 247 -11.60 -21.33 1.15
N SER A 248 -12.07 -22.20 2.02
CA SER A 248 -13.32 -22.01 2.77
C SER A 248 -12.98 -21.70 4.23
N GLY A 249 -13.57 -20.65 4.77
CA GLY A 249 -13.32 -20.25 6.15
C GLY A 249 -14.33 -19.23 6.68
N VAL A 250 -14.30 -19.00 7.98
CA VAL A 250 -15.21 -18.04 8.65
C VAL A 250 -14.72 -16.59 8.43
N ASN A 251 -13.40 -16.39 8.38
CA ASN A 251 -12.80 -15.05 8.29
C ASN A 251 -11.72 -15.03 7.21
N ALA A 252 -11.98 -14.30 6.13
CA ALA A 252 -11.06 -14.21 5.00
C ALA A 252 -9.66 -13.66 5.41
N ALA A 253 -9.60 -12.66 6.29
CA ALA A 253 -8.31 -12.10 6.71
C ALA A 253 -7.48 -13.13 7.48
N ALA A 254 -8.11 -13.92 8.37
CA ALA A 254 -7.41 -14.96 9.12
C ALA A 254 -6.84 -16.06 8.21
N GLU A 255 -7.63 -16.50 7.21
CA GLU A 255 -7.17 -17.51 6.26
C GLU A 255 -6.02 -17.00 5.38
N LEU A 256 -6.09 -15.74 4.96
CA LEU A 256 -5.02 -15.11 4.16
C LEU A 256 -3.74 -14.90 4.97
N HIS A 257 -3.82 -14.52 6.25
CA HIS A 257 -2.65 -14.43 7.11
C HIS A 257 -2.01 -15.79 7.37
N ARG A 258 -2.83 -16.85 7.49
CA ARG A 258 -2.31 -18.21 7.59
C ARG A 258 -1.56 -18.62 6.32
N LEU A 259 -2.08 -18.27 5.15
CA LEU A 259 -1.40 -18.50 3.87
C LEU A 259 -0.11 -17.69 3.77
N GLU A 260 -0.13 -16.41 4.20
CA GLU A 260 1.04 -15.54 4.26
C GLU A 260 2.19 -16.17 5.06
N GLU A 261 1.88 -16.79 6.20
CA GLU A 261 2.87 -17.46 7.05
C GLU A 261 3.42 -18.77 6.44
N GLN A 262 2.61 -19.49 5.68
CA GLN A 262 2.97 -20.78 5.10
C GLN A 262 3.81 -20.67 3.82
N GLU A 263 3.56 -19.65 2.99
CA GLU A 263 4.08 -19.58 1.62
C GLU A 263 5.33 -18.74 1.43
N ASN A 264 5.89 -18.15 2.49
CA ASN A 264 7.04 -17.23 2.41
C ASN A 264 6.90 -16.20 1.27
N LEU A 265 5.87 -15.39 1.36
CA LEU A 265 5.51 -14.39 0.35
C LEU A 265 6.44 -13.18 0.39
N ASP A 266 6.73 -12.60 -0.77
CA ASP A 266 7.56 -11.39 -0.88
C ASP A 266 6.70 -10.12 -0.95
N LEU A 267 5.48 -10.24 -1.48
CA LEU A 267 4.57 -9.13 -1.69
C LEU A 267 3.12 -9.59 -1.65
N VAL A 268 2.27 -8.84 -0.97
CA VAL A 268 0.81 -8.95 -1.08
C VAL A 268 0.30 -7.76 -1.87
N ILE A 269 -0.54 -8.00 -2.88
CA ILE A 269 -1.15 -6.93 -3.70
C ILE A 269 -2.66 -6.99 -3.55
N LEU A 270 -3.25 -5.89 -3.11
CA LEU A 270 -4.69 -5.73 -2.92
C LEU A 270 -5.20 -4.49 -3.65
N SER A 271 -6.38 -4.56 -4.24
CA SER A 271 -7.14 -3.37 -4.59
C SER A 271 -7.60 -2.65 -3.32
N ALA A 272 -7.64 -1.33 -3.36
CA ALA A 272 -8.10 -0.51 -2.22
C ALA A 272 -9.49 -0.91 -1.74
N HIS A 273 -10.37 -1.31 -2.67
CA HIS A 273 -11.72 -1.79 -2.39
C HIS A 273 -12.01 -3.08 -3.15
N GLY A 274 -12.88 -3.91 -2.58
CA GLY A 274 -13.47 -5.08 -3.20
C GLY A 274 -14.98 -4.91 -3.42
N TYR A 275 -15.70 -6.05 -3.49
CA TYR A 275 -17.14 -6.10 -3.74
C TYR A 275 -17.97 -5.26 -2.75
N SER A 276 -17.66 -5.34 -1.45
CA SER A 276 -18.38 -4.63 -0.38
C SER A 276 -17.88 -3.19 -0.15
N GLY A 277 -16.93 -2.70 -0.93
CA GLY A 277 -16.26 -1.41 -0.70
C GLY A 277 -17.21 -0.22 -0.81
N ASN A 278 -17.47 0.44 0.33
CA ASN A 278 -18.17 1.72 0.37
C ASN A 278 -17.17 2.83 0.00
N GLN A 279 -17.54 3.67 -0.97
CA GLN A 279 -16.72 4.81 -1.44
C GLN A 279 -16.43 5.87 -0.35
N GLN A 280 -17.13 5.82 0.78
CA GLN A 280 -16.92 6.74 1.90
C GLN A 280 -15.64 6.43 2.69
N TRP A 281 -15.15 5.20 2.63
CA TRP A 281 -13.94 4.77 3.35
C TRP A 281 -12.75 4.67 2.40
N PRO A 282 -11.55 5.09 2.80
CA PRO A 282 -10.37 5.06 1.94
C PRO A 282 -9.98 3.64 1.53
N TYR A 283 -10.33 2.63 2.35
CA TYR A 283 -9.98 1.22 2.13
C TYR A 283 -11.05 0.26 2.64
N GLY A 284 -11.14 -0.91 2.00
CA GLY A 284 -11.98 -2.03 2.45
C GLY A 284 -11.44 -2.70 3.73
N ASN A 285 -12.29 -3.51 4.36
CA ASN A 285 -11.94 -4.18 5.64
C ASN A 285 -10.71 -5.07 5.54
N LEU A 286 -10.55 -5.81 4.45
CA LEU A 286 -9.40 -6.70 4.24
C LEU A 286 -8.10 -5.89 4.16
N VAL A 287 -8.10 -4.80 3.39
CA VAL A 287 -6.93 -3.91 3.27
C VAL A 287 -6.56 -3.32 4.62
N ASN A 288 -7.54 -2.80 5.38
CA ASN A 288 -7.29 -2.27 6.73
C ASN A 288 -6.70 -3.34 7.66
N ASN A 289 -7.17 -4.59 7.56
CA ASN A 289 -6.63 -5.68 8.34
C ASN A 289 -5.16 -5.96 7.97
N PHE A 290 -4.83 -6.03 6.68
CA PHE A 290 -3.45 -6.21 6.24
C PHE A 290 -2.54 -5.02 6.58
N ILE A 291 -3.03 -3.78 6.53
CA ILE A 291 -2.27 -2.61 7.00
C ILE A 291 -1.82 -2.81 8.44
N MET A 292 -2.72 -3.25 9.32
CA MET A 292 -2.46 -3.35 10.76
C MET A 292 -1.69 -4.60 11.17
N TYR A 293 -1.97 -5.75 10.54
CA TYR A 293 -1.52 -7.05 11.04
C TYR A 293 -0.65 -7.84 10.05
N GLY A 294 -0.59 -7.45 8.76
CA GLY A 294 0.23 -8.13 7.75
C GLY A 294 1.72 -8.07 8.08
N LYS A 295 2.43 -9.14 7.79
CA LYS A 295 3.87 -9.30 8.01
C LYS A 295 4.70 -9.06 6.76
N THR A 296 4.11 -9.33 5.59
CA THR A 296 4.71 -9.12 4.27
C THR A 296 4.48 -7.69 3.78
N SER A 297 5.35 -7.19 2.91
CA SER A 297 5.15 -5.89 2.24
C SER A 297 3.82 -5.88 1.49
N LEU A 298 3.08 -4.78 1.58
CA LEU A 298 1.72 -4.64 1.07
C LEU A 298 1.64 -3.53 0.02
N LEU A 299 1.27 -3.88 -1.21
CA LEU A 299 0.93 -2.91 -2.25
C LEU A 299 -0.58 -2.77 -2.34
N ILE A 300 -1.07 -1.58 -2.04
CA ILE A 300 -2.48 -1.20 -2.16
C ILE A 300 -2.65 -0.43 -3.46
N VAL A 301 -3.41 -1.00 -4.38
CA VAL A 301 -3.71 -0.37 -5.67
C VAL A 301 -4.99 0.44 -5.55
N GLN A 302 -4.90 1.75 -5.78
CA GLN A 302 -6.05 2.63 -5.74
C GLN A 302 -6.94 2.41 -6.97
N ASP A 303 -8.22 2.15 -6.74
CA ASP A 303 -9.25 1.87 -7.75
C ASP A 303 -10.19 3.06 -8.01
N LEU A 304 -10.16 4.06 -7.13
CA LEU A 304 -10.96 5.28 -7.29
C LEU A 304 -10.10 6.42 -7.87
N PRO A 305 -10.67 7.31 -8.70
CA PRO A 305 -9.98 8.53 -9.09
C PRO A 305 -9.66 9.35 -7.83
N ALA A 306 -8.50 10.05 -7.86
CA ALA A 306 -8.13 10.97 -6.79
C ALA A 306 -9.34 11.90 -6.49
N ARG A 307 -9.72 12.03 -5.21
CA ARG A 307 -10.80 12.93 -4.80
C ARG A 307 -10.48 14.33 -5.31
N LEU A 308 -11.22 14.81 -6.29
CA LEU A 308 -11.28 16.24 -6.59
C LEU A 308 -11.75 16.91 -5.29
N GLU A 309 -11.05 17.97 -4.88
CA GLU A 309 -11.30 18.72 -3.65
C GLU A 309 -12.80 18.84 -3.37
N SER A 310 -13.22 18.45 -2.17
CA SER A 310 -14.53 18.80 -1.66
C SER A 310 -14.62 20.33 -1.70
N THR A 311 -15.44 20.86 -2.58
CA THR A 311 -15.83 22.28 -2.58
C THR A 311 -16.19 22.66 -1.15
N PRO A 312 -15.58 23.71 -0.56
CA PRO A 312 -15.89 24.09 0.81
C PRO A 312 -17.39 24.30 0.95
N LEU A 313 -17.99 23.74 2.00
CA LEU A 313 -19.42 23.85 2.33
C LEU A 313 -19.93 25.31 2.56
N GLU A 314 -19.14 26.34 2.24
CA GLU A 314 -19.45 27.73 2.43
C GLU A 314 -20.34 28.34 1.31
N VAL A 315 -20.55 27.64 0.18
CA VAL A 315 -21.37 28.24 -0.91
C VAL A 315 -22.88 27.95 -0.77
N LEU A 316 -23.27 26.95 0.03
CA LEU A 316 -24.68 26.58 0.20
C LEU A 316 -25.46 27.35 1.28
N SER A 317 -24.79 28.21 2.06
CA SER A 317 -25.46 29.02 3.10
C SER A 317 -25.93 30.40 2.61
N ARG A 318 -25.56 30.85 1.41
CA ARG A 318 -25.96 32.17 0.88
C ARG A 318 -27.21 32.17 0.01
N GLU A 319 -27.73 31.04 -0.43
CA GLU A 319 -28.96 30.99 -1.26
C GLU A 319 -30.25 30.71 -0.48
N ARG A 320 -30.23 30.62 0.85
CA ARG A 320 -31.45 30.46 1.68
C ARG A 320 -31.84 31.71 2.48
N GLY A 321 -31.29 32.85 2.18
CA GLY A 321 -31.50 34.11 2.90
C GLY A 321 -32.33 35.17 2.18
N GLU A 322 -32.88 34.87 1.00
CA GLU A 322 -33.78 35.85 0.31
C GLU A 322 -34.98 35.11 -0.30
N ARG A 323 -36.01 34.92 0.53
CA ARG A 323 -37.43 34.94 0.14
C ARG A 323 -38.30 35.07 1.37
#